data_e3d549711e92a0258c8ec28da14d323b
#
_entry.id   e3d549711e92a0258c8ec28da14d323b
#
_cell.length_a   1.000
_cell.length_b   1.000
_cell.length_c   1.000
_cell.angle_alpha   90.00
_cell.angle_beta   90.00
_cell.angle_gamma   90.00
#
_symmetry.space_group_name_H-M   'P 1'
#
loop_
_entity.id
_entity.type
_entity.pdbx_description
1 polymer ?
#
loop_
_entity_poly.entity_id
_entity_poly.type
_entity_poly.pdbx_seq_one_letter_code
_entity_poly.pdbx_strand_id
1 'polypeptide(L)'
;MPESTIPALLGRYRPQHVIGRGGEASIFKATDELLGREVAIKLYRSGGEEEMAQYRTEQAALARLSHHGIVSLIDAGIDYTAPKDPRPFLIMELVSGTDLAATLAQRELTVEEIAEVAYDISEALEYVHANGVVHRDIKPSNIMLVSYGTTTFRARARLTDFGIASGIRNAPATPEDGKTTGTAAYLSPEQALRRPATPASDIYSLGLVLLECFTRSVAYPGDAVESAMARLDHEPPVPGDLPGEWTRILHAMTASDPAARPTAKQLTPAFREAVIAAAGLQPKA
;
A
#
# COMPACT_ATOMS: atom_id res chain seq x y z
N MET A 1 19.21 4.82 27.49
CA MET A 1 19.86 5.52 26.36
C MET A 1 19.04 6.76 26.10
N PRO A 2 19.57 7.98 26.11
CA PRO A 2 18.82 9.15 25.74
C PRO A 2 18.39 8.96 24.27
N GLU A 3 17.11 9.12 23.98
CA GLU A 3 16.59 9.21 22.64
C GLU A 3 17.33 10.34 21.94
N SER A 4 18.09 10.01 20.89
CA SER A 4 18.73 11.02 20.06
C SER A 4 17.64 11.85 19.42
N THR A 5 17.42 13.05 19.95
CA THR A 5 16.38 13.95 19.48
C THR A 5 16.78 14.40 18.06
N ILE A 6 16.10 13.89 17.06
CA ILE A 6 16.26 14.36 15.69
C ILE A 6 15.83 15.82 15.67
N PRO A 7 16.66 16.76 15.15
CA PRO A 7 16.26 18.17 15.03
C PRO A 7 14.99 18.34 14.19
N ALA A 8 14.32 19.47 14.35
CA ALA A 8 13.18 19.79 13.51
C ALA A 8 13.59 19.88 12.03
N LEU A 9 13.01 19.05 11.18
CA LEU A 9 13.27 19.06 9.75
C LEU A 9 12.68 20.33 9.12
N LEU A 10 13.45 20.98 8.24
CA LEU A 10 13.14 22.31 7.67
C LEU A 10 12.87 23.39 8.74
N GLY A 11 13.32 23.21 10.00
CA GLY A 11 13.03 24.09 11.10
C GLY A 11 11.53 24.15 11.47
N ARG A 12 10.73 23.20 11.02
CA ARG A 12 9.25 23.19 11.14
C ARG A 12 8.68 21.88 11.65
N TYR A 13 9.16 20.75 11.14
CA TYR A 13 8.58 19.45 11.43
C TYR A 13 9.39 18.74 12.51
N ARG A 14 8.85 18.66 13.72
CA ARG A 14 9.53 18.05 14.88
C ARG A 14 9.16 16.58 15.02
N PRO A 15 10.08 15.64 14.78
CA PRO A 15 9.86 14.22 15.03
C PRO A 15 9.62 13.98 16.52
N GLN A 16 8.66 13.09 16.83
CA GLN A 16 8.34 12.68 18.20
C GLN A 16 8.82 11.25 18.47
N HIS A 17 8.11 10.26 17.96
CA HIS A 17 8.46 8.85 18.13
C HIS A 17 8.23 8.07 16.82
N VAL A 18 8.91 6.95 16.72
CA VAL A 18 8.79 6.04 15.57
C VAL A 18 7.44 5.33 15.64
N ILE A 19 6.66 5.36 14.56
CA ILE A 19 5.40 4.65 14.38
C ILE A 19 5.51 3.51 13.39
N GLY A 20 6.59 3.46 12.58
CA GLY A 20 6.86 2.38 11.63
C GLY A 20 8.34 2.28 11.30
N ARG A 21 8.83 1.07 11.03
CA ARG A 21 10.19 0.81 10.57
C ARG A 21 10.16 -0.15 9.39
N GLY A 22 10.69 0.30 8.25
CA GLY A 22 10.92 -0.52 7.07
C GLY A 22 12.41 -0.67 6.74
N GLY A 23 12.73 -1.47 5.72
CA GLY A 23 14.11 -1.64 5.23
C GLY A 23 14.71 -0.34 4.72
N GLU A 24 13.94 0.49 4.04
CA GLU A 24 14.40 1.69 3.34
C GLU A 24 14.17 3.00 4.12
N ALA A 25 13.18 3.04 5.01
CA ALA A 25 12.79 4.25 5.74
C ALA A 25 12.25 3.93 7.14
N SER A 26 12.29 4.94 8.01
CA SER A 26 11.57 4.95 9.28
C SER A 26 10.46 5.99 9.23
N ILE A 27 9.28 5.65 9.77
CA ILE A 27 8.14 6.56 9.85
C ILE A 27 8.03 7.07 11.28
N PHE A 28 7.98 8.39 11.41
CA PHE A 28 7.83 9.07 12.70
C PHE A 28 6.49 9.77 12.75
N LYS A 29 5.83 9.73 13.91
CA LYS A 29 4.86 10.74 14.25
C LYS A 29 5.60 12.04 14.55
N ALA A 30 5.08 13.18 14.09
CA ALA A 30 5.72 14.47 14.22
C ALA A 30 4.69 15.59 14.38
N THR A 31 5.17 16.77 14.79
CA THR A 31 4.37 17.99 14.84
C THR A 31 4.86 19.00 13.80
N ASP A 32 3.95 19.50 12.98
CA ASP A 32 4.12 20.71 12.19
C ASP A 32 3.99 21.92 13.13
N GLU A 33 5.11 22.47 13.60
CA GLU A 33 5.13 23.54 14.60
C GLU A 33 4.56 24.85 14.07
N LEU A 34 4.53 25.05 12.74
CA LEU A 34 3.95 26.24 12.13
C LEU A 34 2.41 26.23 12.17
N LEU A 35 1.81 25.05 11.90
CA LEU A 35 0.35 24.90 11.81
C LEU A 35 -0.27 24.26 13.05
N GLY A 36 0.53 23.84 14.04
CA GLY A 36 0.06 23.19 15.27
C GLY A 36 -0.68 21.87 15.03
N ARG A 37 -0.30 21.11 14.00
CA ARG A 37 -0.96 19.84 13.64
C ARG A 37 0.01 18.65 13.64
N GLU A 38 -0.54 17.47 13.83
CA GLU A 38 0.22 16.23 13.72
C GLU A 38 0.41 15.83 12.25
N VAL A 39 1.60 15.28 11.93
CA VAL A 39 1.98 14.79 10.60
C VAL A 39 2.78 13.50 10.74
N ALA A 40 2.93 12.75 9.65
CA ALA A 40 3.85 11.63 9.54
C ALA A 40 5.09 12.05 8.75
N ILE A 41 6.28 11.67 9.24
CA ILE A 41 7.55 11.84 8.53
C ILE A 41 8.05 10.48 8.09
N LYS A 42 8.18 10.25 6.79
CA LYS A 42 8.91 9.11 6.23
C LYS A 42 10.34 9.56 5.96
N LEU A 43 11.26 9.16 6.83
CA LEU A 43 12.67 9.50 6.75
C LEU A 43 13.43 8.32 6.15
N TYR A 44 13.97 8.51 4.96
CA TYR A 44 14.74 7.48 4.27
C TYR A 44 16.11 7.31 4.91
N ARG A 45 16.69 6.12 4.75
CA ARG A 45 18.10 5.92 5.04
C ARG A 45 18.90 6.72 4.03
N SER A 46 20.12 7.09 4.42
CA SER A 46 21.05 7.69 3.46
C SER A 46 21.33 6.73 2.31
N GLY A 47 21.52 7.30 1.14
CA GLY A 47 21.79 6.53 -0.05
C GLY A 47 22.69 7.30 -1.02
N GLY A 48 23.23 6.58 -2.01
CA GLY A 48 24.02 7.19 -3.08
C GLY A 48 23.15 8.00 -4.06
N GLU A 49 23.77 8.41 -5.16
CA GLU A 49 23.09 9.21 -6.20
C GLU A 49 21.89 8.50 -6.79
N GLU A 50 21.93 7.17 -6.87
CA GLU A 50 20.87 6.35 -7.43
C GLU A 50 19.61 6.35 -6.53
N GLU A 51 19.78 6.18 -5.22
CA GLU A 51 18.70 6.27 -4.24
C GLU A 51 18.10 7.68 -4.18
N MET A 52 18.93 8.71 -4.31
CA MET A 52 18.49 10.09 -4.38
C MET A 52 17.65 10.38 -5.64
N ALA A 53 18.02 9.78 -6.78
CA ALA A 53 17.24 9.90 -8.03
C ALA A 53 15.88 9.21 -7.90
N GLN A 54 15.84 8.03 -7.26
CA GLN A 54 14.59 7.30 -6.97
C GLN A 54 13.66 8.11 -6.06
N TYR A 55 14.20 8.65 -4.97
CA TYR A 55 13.45 9.51 -4.06
C TYR A 55 12.80 10.71 -4.80
N ARG A 56 13.56 11.40 -5.67
CA ARG A 56 13.01 12.51 -6.46
C ARG A 56 11.89 12.07 -7.38
N THR A 57 11.98 10.87 -7.93
CA THR A 57 10.94 10.30 -8.79
C THR A 57 9.68 10.00 -7.98
N GLU A 58 9.80 9.41 -6.80
CA GLU A 58 8.68 9.15 -5.87
C GLU A 58 8.02 10.46 -5.45
N GLN A 59 8.82 11.43 -5.00
CA GLN A 59 8.35 12.75 -4.61
C GLN A 59 7.55 13.42 -5.73
N ALA A 60 8.09 13.44 -6.97
CA ALA A 60 7.45 14.07 -8.11
C ALA A 60 6.13 13.39 -8.50
N ALA A 61 6.04 12.08 -8.35
CA ALA A 61 4.81 11.33 -8.59
C ALA A 61 3.76 11.62 -7.51
N LEU A 62 4.13 11.52 -6.24
CA LEU A 62 3.23 11.78 -5.11
C LEU A 62 2.71 13.21 -5.08
N ALA A 63 3.55 14.20 -5.43
CA ALA A 63 3.17 15.62 -5.45
C ALA A 63 2.02 15.94 -6.44
N ARG A 64 1.76 15.07 -7.41
CA ARG A 64 0.67 15.21 -8.39
C ARG A 64 -0.62 14.53 -7.97
N LEU A 65 -0.58 13.68 -6.93
CA LEU A 65 -1.71 12.89 -6.51
C LEU A 65 -2.46 13.60 -5.38
N SER A 66 -3.77 13.79 -5.58
CA SER A 66 -4.68 14.31 -4.57
C SER A 66 -6.01 13.58 -4.69
N HIS A 67 -6.25 12.61 -3.80
CA HIS A 67 -7.45 11.79 -3.80
C HIS A 67 -7.76 11.31 -2.38
N HIS A 68 -9.05 11.24 -2.01
CA HIS A 68 -9.45 10.84 -0.65
C HIS A 68 -9.01 9.40 -0.28
N GLY A 69 -8.87 8.50 -1.24
CA GLY A 69 -8.37 7.14 -1.06
C GLY A 69 -6.85 7.02 -0.98
N ILE A 70 -6.11 8.13 -0.93
CA ILE A 70 -4.64 8.16 -0.87
C ILE A 70 -4.20 9.02 0.30
N VAL A 71 -3.16 8.60 1.03
CA VAL A 71 -2.51 9.44 2.04
C VAL A 71 -1.75 10.57 1.36
N SER A 72 -2.11 11.82 1.72
CA SER A 72 -1.62 13.01 1.02
C SER A 72 -0.18 13.35 1.39
N LEU A 73 0.65 13.67 0.40
CA LEU A 73 1.94 14.33 0.60
C LEU A 73 1.69 15.81 0.95
N ILE A 74 2.34 16.29 2.03
CA ILE A 74 2.24 17.68 2.50
C ILE A 74 3.46 18.47 2.09
N ASP A 75 4.64 17.88 2.28
CA ASP A 75 5.93 18.53 2.03
C ASP A 75 7.01 17.47 1.80
N ALA A 76 8.19 17.89 1.33
CA ALA A 76 9.31 16.99 1.13
C ALA A 76 10.63 17.76 1.21
N GLY A 77 11.72 17.07 1.59
CA GLY A 77 13.01 17.72 1.69
C GLY A 77 14.15 16.74 1.88
N ILE A 78 15.33 17.31 2.15
CA ILE A 78 16.53 16.55 2.46
C ILE A 78 17.06 17.06 3.79
N ASP A 79 17.30 16.16 4.73
CA ASP A 79 17.95 16.43 6.01
C ASP A 79 19.46 16.43 5.82
N TYR A 80 20.08 17.59 6.02
CA TYR A 80 21.53 17.82 5.96
C TYR A 80 22.17 17.94 7.34
N THR A 81 21.50 17.53 8.42
CA THR A 81 22.12 17.56 9.78
C THR A 81 23.41 16.77 9.85
N ALA A 82 23.54 15.73 9.04
CA ALA A 82 24.79 15.05 8.74
C ALA A 82 25.19 15.36 7.27
N PRO A 83 26.03 16.38 6.99
CA PRO A 83 26.31 16.81 5.61
C PRO A 83 26.92 15.75 4.70
N LYS A 84 27.64 14.77 5.28
CA LYS A 84 28.22 13.63 4.54
C LYS A 84 27.21 12.48 4.34
N ASP A 85 26.03 12.60 4.89
CA ASP A 85 25.02 11.55 4.94
C ASP A 85 23.62 12.18 4.82
N PRO A 86 23.31 12.84 3.68
CA PRO A 86 22.02 13.50 3.48
C PRO A 86 20.91 12.47 3.42
N ARG A 87 19.80 12.72 4.16
CA ARG A 87 18.65 11.82 4.23
C ARG A 87 17.41 12.49 3.66
N PRO A 88 16.85 11.96 2.57
CA PRO A 88 15.57 12.41 2.07
C PRO A 88 14.44 12.13 3.06
N PHE A 89 13.41 12.97 3.05
CA PHE A 89 12.19 12.74 3.82
C PHE A 89 10.94 13.26 3.11
N LEU A 90 9.83 12.62 3.40
CA LEU A 90 8.48 13.05 3.01
C LEU A 90 7.69 13.40 4.25
N ILE A 91 6.93 14.48 4.19
CA ILE A 91 5.94 14.85 5.19
C ILE A 91 4.57 14.50 4.64
N MET A 92 3.86 13.67 5.35
CA MET A 92 2.56 13.14 4.94
C MET A 92 1.49 13.47 5.99
N GLU A 93 0.26 13.42 5.58
CA GLU A 93 -0.89 13.40 6.48
C GLU A 93 -0.71 12.26 7.50
N LEU A 94 -0.85 12.56 8.78
CA LEU A 94 -0.94 11.52 9.80
C LEU A 94 -2.36 10.97 9.81
N VAL A 95 -2.50 9.72 9.38
CA VAL A 95 -3.78 9.03 9.31
C VAL A 95 -4.03 8.33 10.63
N SER A 96 -5.18 8.63 11.27
CA SER A 96 -5.63 7.94 12.48
C SER A 96 -6.41 6.69 12.09
N GLY A 97 -5.83 5.51 12.29
CA GLY A 97 -6.43 4.23 11.94
C GLY A 97 -5.47 3.07 12.16
N THR A 98 -5.90 1.89 11.77
CA THR A 98 -5.10 0.65 11.79
C THR A 98 -4.84 0.23 10.35
N ASP A 99 -3.69 -0.32 10.05
CA ASP A 99 -3.49 -0.95 8.75
C ASP A 99 -4.29 -2.27 8.64
N LEU A 100 -4.56 -2.67 7.40
CA LEU A 100 -5.34 -3.86 7.11
C LEU A 100 -4.66 -5.15 7.62
N ALA A 101 -3.30 -5.22 7.62
CA ALA A 101 -2.58 -6.38 8.14
C ALA A 101 -2.79 -6.54 9.64
N ALA A 102 -2.68 -5.45 10.42
CA ALA A 102 -2.96 -5.45 11.84
C ALA A 102 -4.42 -5.79 12.15
N THR A 103 -5.35 -5.33 11.30
CA THR A 103 -6.78 -5.66 11.43
C THR A 103 -7.03 -7.15 11.18
N LEU A 104 -6.48 -7.71 10.09
CA LEU A 104 -6.61 -9.14 9.76
C LEU A 104 -5.97 -10.05 10.82
N ALA A 105 -4.90 -9.60 11.47
CA ALA A 105 -4.30 -10.35 12.59
C ALA A 105 -5.21 -10.40 13.84
N GLN A 106 -6.09 -9.42 14.02
CA GLN A 106 -6.93 -9.28 15.21
C GLN A 106 -8.33 -9.88 15.04
N ARG A 107 -8.92 -9.74 13.84
CA ARG A 107 -10.30 -10.18 13.57
C ARG A 107 -10.54 -10.54 12.11
N GLU A 108 -11.64 -11.20 11.87
CA GLU A 108 -12.20 -11.38 10.52
C GLU A 108 -12.90 -10.11 10.06
N LEU A 109 -12.90 -9.90 8.75
CA LEU A 109 -13.73 -8.89 8.10
C LEU A 109 -15.04 -9.51 7.63
N THR A 110 -16.12 -8.77 7.71
CA THR A 110 -17.37 -9.15 7.06
C THR A 110 -17.25 -9.00 5.55
N VAL A 111 -18.12 -9.67 4.79
CA VAL A 111 -18.20 -9.53 3.32
C VAL A 111 -18.42 -8.07 2.92
N GLU A 112 -19.22 -7.33 3.70
CA GLU A 112 -19.46 -5.90 3.51
C GLU A 112 -18.18 -5.09 3.67
N GLU A 113 -17.42 -5.30 4.76
CA GLU A 113 -16.13 -4.61 4.98
C GLU A 113 -15.11 -4.94 3.87
N ILE A 114 -15.08 -6.20 3.39
CA ILE A 114 -14.20 -6.58 2.26
C ILE A 114 -14.63 -5.86 0.98
N ALA A 115 -15.91 -5.77 0.71
CA ALA A 115 -16.42 -5.05 -0.45
C ALA A 115 -16.11 -3.54 -0.38
N GLU A 116 -16.21 -2.95 0.80
CA GLU A 116 -15.84 -1.55 1.05
C GLU A 116 -14.35 -1.29 0.83
N VAL A 117 -13.47 -2.16 1.34
CA VAL A 117 -12.03 -2.08 1.09
C VAL A 117 -11.74 -2.21 -0.40
N ALA A 118 -12.34 -3.19 -1.07
CA ALA A 118 -12.17 -3.40 -2.51
C ALA A 118 -12.60 -2.18 -3.33
N TYR A 119 -13.76 -1.59 -2.99
CA TYR A 119 -14.26 -0.40 -3.66
C TYR A 119 -13.34 0.81 -3.45
N ASP A 120 -13.01 1.14 -2.20
CA ASP A 120 -12.19 2.32 -1.88
C ASP A 120 -10.79 2.23 -2.53
N ILE A 121 -10.16 1.04 -2.51
CA ILE A 121 -8.84 0.85 -3.09
C ILE A 121 -8.89 0.81 -4.62
N SER A 122 -9.92 0.20 -5.22
CA SER A 122 -10.04 0.22 -6.69
C SER A 122 -10.28 1.63 -7.23
N GLU A 123 -11.07 2.45 -6.55
CA GLU A 123 -11.29 3.86 -6.89
C GLU A 123 -9.99 4.67 -6.78
N ALA A 124 -9.21 4.46 -5.71
CA ALA A 124 -7.89 5.06 -5.54
C ALA A 124 -6.93 4.65 -6.66
N LEU A 125 -6.88 3.34 -7.02
CA LEU A 125 -6.05 2.83 -8.11
C LEU A 125 -6.49 3.35 -9.48
N GLU A 126 -7.80 3.48 -9.74
CA GLU A 126 -8.30 4.10 -10.98
C GLU A 126 -7.73 5.51 -11.15
N TYR A 127 -7.78 6.32 -10.09
CA TYR A 127 -7.21 7.66 -10.09
C TYR A 127 -5.68 7.66 -10.28
N VAL A 128 -4.96 6.81 -9.56
CA VAL A 128 -3.48 6.69 -9.63
C VAL A 128 -3.05 6.30 -11.05
N HIS A 129 -3.69 5.28 -11.63
CA HIS A 129 -3.38 4.78 -12.96
C HIS A 129 -3.72 5.79 -14.06
N ALA A 130 -4.83 6.54 -13.90
CA ALA A 130 -5.20 7.62 -14.83
C ALA A 130 -4.19 8.77 -14.85
N ASN A 131 -3.43 8.96 -13.74
CA ASN A 131 -2.34 9.94 -13.65
C ASN A 131 -0.97 9.37 -14.06
N GLY A 132 -0.94 8.17 -14.66
CA GLY A 132 0.28 7.53 -15.16
C GLY A 132 1.21 6.99 -14.05
N VAL A 133 0.70 6.83 -12.83
CA VAL A 133 1.45 6.28 -11.69
C VAL A 133 1.04 4.84 -11.46
N VAL A 134 1.98 4.00 -11.05
CA VAL A 134 1.78 2.62 -10.60
C VAL A 134 2.24 2.54 -9.15
N HIS A 135 1.44 1.93 -8.27
CA HIS A 135 1.74 1.86 -6.84
C HIS A 135 2.91 0.91 -6.53
N ARG A 136 2.93 -0.28 -7.15
CA ARG A 136 3.99 -1.31 -7.10
C ARG A 136 4.15 -2.08 -5.80
N ASP A 137 3.54 -1.65 -4.70
CA ASP A 137 3.66 -2.28 -3.38
C ASP A 137 2.29 -2.36 -2.67
N ILE A 138 1.27 -2.87 -3.37
CA ILE A 138 -0.05 -3.13 -2.78
C ILE A 138 0.04 -4.35 -1.87
N LYS A 139 -0.22 -4.15 -0.57
CA LYS A 139 -0.24 -5.17 0.47
C LYS A 139 -1.06 -4.70 1.67
N PRO A 140 -1.51 -5.57 2.58
CA PRO A 140 -2.36 -5.18 3.70
C PRO A 140 -1.76 -4.09 4.60
N SER A 141 -0.44 -4.10 4.84
CA SER A 141 0.22 -3.08 5.66
C SER A 141 0.28 -1.68 5.01
N ASN A 142 0.02 -1.57 3.70
CA ASN A 142 -0.03 -0.30 2.96
C ASN A 142 -1.48 0.16 2.70
N ILE A 143 -2.46 -0.47 3.34
CA ILE A 143 -3.87 -0.08 3.30
C ILE A 143 -4.30 0.30 4.71
N MET A 144 -4.57 1.58 4.94
CA MET A 144 -5.03 2.11 6.21
C MET A 144 -6.56 2.11 6.28
N LEU A 145 -7.12 1.56 7.36
CA LEU A 145 -8.54 1.63 7.66
C LEU A 145 -8.80 2.81 8.60
N VAL A 146 -9.44 3.85 8.09
CA VAL A 146 -9.62 5.15 8.76
C VAL A 146 -11.06 5.33 9.18
N SER A 147 -11.28 5.59 10.47
CA SER A 147 -12.58 6.00 10.99
C SER A 147 -12.61 7.52 11.18
N TYR A 148 -13.55 8.19 10.56
CA TYR A 148 -13.73 9.65 10.71
C TYR A 148 -14.67 10.03 11.89
N GLY A 149 -15.06 9.06 12.73
CA GLY A 149 -15.91 9.32 13.90
C GLY A 149 -17.32 9.79 13.54
N THR A 150 -17.77 9.54 12.31
CA THR A 150 -19.14 9.85 11.87
C THR A 150 -20.12 8.77 12.36
N THR A 151 -21.39 9.11 12.47
CA THR A 151 -22.45 8.18 12.92
C THR A 151 -22.66 6.98 11.99
N THR A 152 -22.27 7.07 10.74
CA THR A 152 -22.14 5.96 9.80
C THR A 152 -20.75 5.36 9.97
N PHE A 153 -20.63 4.31 10.74
CA PHE A 153 -19.38 3.63 11.16
C PHE A 153 -18.59 2.96 10.03
N ARG A 154 -18.62 3.48 8.84
CA ARG A 154 -17.82 2.95 7.75
C ARG A 154 -16.37 3.42 7.87
N ALA A 155 -15.43 2.48 8.10
CA ALA A 155 -14.03 2.77 7.91
C ALA A 155 -13.72 2.93 6.42
N ARG A 156 -12.95 3.96 6.06
CA ARG A 156 -12.50 4.17 4.68
C ARG A 156 -11.11 3.58 4.50
N ALA A 157 -10.93 2.78 3.45
CA ALA A 157 -9.61 2.27 3.11
C ALA A 157 -8.82 3.34 2.33
N ARG A 158 -7.55 3.55 2.70
CA ARG A 158 -6.66 4.52 2.06
C ARG A 158 -5.30 3.90 1.77
N LEU A 159 -4.77 4.15 0.58
CA LEU A 159 -3.43 3.74 0.17
C LEU A 159 -2.37 4.64 0.79
N THR A 160 -1.31 4.00 1.27
CA THR A 160 -0.08 4.65 1.75
C THR A 160 1.14 3.95 1.13
N ASP A 161 2.32 4.57 1.27
CA ASP A 161 3.60 3.97 0.92
C ASP A 161 3.70 3.45 -0.53
N PHE A 162 3.69 4.37 -1.49
CA PHE A 162 3.95 4.05 -2.88
C PHE A 162 5.37 3.47 -3.05
N GLY A 163 5.46 2.26 -3.59
CA GLY A 163 6.73 1.56 -3.84
C GLY A 163 7.47 2.06 -5.08
N ILE A 164 7.41 3.37 -5.39
CA ILE A 164 8.02 3.94 -6.59
C ILE A 164 9.54 3.86 -6.51
N ALA A 165 10.10 4.00 -5.31
CA ALA A 165 11.53 3.86 -5.05
C ALA A 165 12.00 2.40 -5.18
N SER A 166 11.17 1.43 -4.80
CA SER A 166 11.49 -0.01 -4.85
C SER A 166 11.50 -0.58 -6.28
N GLY A 167 10.97 0.15 -7.25
CA GLY A 167 10.78 -0.35 -8.63
C GLY A 167 12.06 -0.54 -9.45
N ILE A 168 13.21 -0.10 -8.98
CA ILE A 168 14.50 -0.27 -9.64
C ILE A 168 15.36 -1.32 -8.93
N ARG A 169 15.15 -1.54 -7.63
CA ARG A 169 15.77 -2.65 -6.90
C ARG A 169 14.91 -3.91 -7.01
N ASN A 170 14.97 -4.57 -8.14
CA ASN A 170 14.42 -5.91 -8.36
C ASN A 170 15.25 -7.01 -7.66
N ALA A 171 15.94 -6.71 -6.58
CA ALA A 171 16.57 -7.73 -5.78
C ALA A 171 15.63 -8.12 -4.63
N PRO A 172 15.31 -9.42 -4.41
CA PRO A 172 14.87 -9.84 -3.10
C PRO A 172 15.93 -9.31 -2.13
N ALA A 173 15.52 -8.60 -1.07
CA ALA A 173 16.45 -8.18 -0.05
C ALA A 173 17.25 -9.40 0.39
N THR A 174 18.56 -9.23 0.49
CA THR A 174 19.46 -10.30 0.96
C THR A 174 18.96 -10.81 2.32
N PRO A 175 19.08 -12.10 2.62
CA PRO A 175 18.52 -12.73 3.82
C PRO A 175 19.01 -12.18 5.17
N GLU A 176 19.90 -11.20 5.18
CA GLU A 176 20.55 -10.69 6.40
C GLU A 176 19.61 -9.96 7.37
N ASP A 177 18.43 -9.51 6.96
CA ASP A 177 17.54 -8.74 7.83
C ASP A 177 16.29 -9.49 8.37
N GLY A 178 16.09 -10.77 8.07
CA GLY A 178 15.07 -11.64 8.70
C GLY A 178 13.60 -11.13 8.65
N LYS A 179 13.29 -10.02 7.96
CA LYS A 179 11.99 -9.34 7.96
C LYS A 179 11.38 -9.04 6.59
N THR A 180 11.94 -9.57 5.51
CA THR A 180 11.51 -9.24 4.14
C THR A 180 10.39 -10.15 3.61
N THR A 181 9.89 -11.05 4.41
CA THR A 181 8.88 -12.05 4.03
C THR A 181 7.54 -11.43 3.61
N GLY A 182 7.16 -10.28 4.19
CA GLY A 182 5.83 -9.68 3.96
C GLY A 182 5.59 -9.11 2.57
N THR A 183 6.57 -8.50 1.91
CA THR A 183 6.38 -7.85 0.59
C THR A 183 6.34 -8.86 -0.55
N ALA A 184 7.15 -9.92 -0.49
CA ALA A 184 7.21 -10.93 -1.55
C ALA A 184 5.88 -11.66 -1.75
N ALA A 185 5.08 -11.78 -0.71
CA ALA A 185 3.79 -12.49 -0.74
C ALA A 185 2.76 -11.89 -1.72
N TYR A 186 2.87 -10.61 -2.05
CA TYR A 186 1.89 -9.89 -2.89
C TYR A 186 2.44 -9.45 -4.25
N LEU A 187 3.69 -9.78 -4.59
CA LEU A 187 4.26 -9.46 -5.90
C LEU A 187 3.43 -10.11 -7.03
N SER A 188 3.31 -9.42 -8.16
CA SER A 188 2.77 -10.03 -9.37
C SER A 188 3.78 -10.98 -10.06
N PRO A 189 3.35 -11.89 -10.95
CA PRO A 189 4.26 -12.76 -11.70
C PRO A 189 5.34 -11.99 -12.46
N GLU A 190 4.97 -10.88 -13.10
CA GLU A 190 5.92 -10.02 -13.81
C GLU A 190 6.95 -9.38 -12.86
N GLN A 191 6.55 -8.97 -11.65
CA GLN A 191 7.49 -8.46 -10.64
C GLN A 191 8.42 -9.56 -10.12
N ALA A 192 7.91 -10.77 -9.90
CA ALA A 192 8.73 -11.93 -9.53
C ALA A 192 9.78 -12.25 -10.62
N LEU A 193 9.43 -12.05 -11.90
CA LEU A 193 10.33 -12.17 -13.05
C LEU A 193 11.22 -10.93 -13.28
N ARG A 194 11.20 -9.95 -12.36
CA ARG A 194 11.93 -8.67 -12.49
C ARG A 194 11.59 -7.89 -13.77
N ARG A 195 10.36 -8.02 -14.26
CA ARG A 195 9.83 -7.22 -15.34
C ARG A 195 9.24 -5.92 -14.78
N PRO A 196 9.12 -4.86 -15.59
CA PRO A 196 8.50 -3.62 -15.14
C PRO A 196 7.07 -3.86 -14.63
N ALA A 197 6.78 -3.32 -13.45
CA ALA A 197 5.42 -3.29 -12.91
C ALA A 197 4.55 -2.34 -13.74
N THR A 198 3.31 -2.74 -13.93
CA THR A 198 2.29 -2.00 -14.69
C THR A 198 1.04 -1.81 -13.83
N PRO A 199 0.03 -1.03 -14.25
CA PRO A 199 -1.27 -0.98 -13.57
C PRO A 199 -1.86 -2.37 -13.29
N ALA A 200 -1.66 -3.34 -14.19
CA ALA A 200 -2.12 -4.71 -14.00
C ALA A 200 -1.40 -5.45 -12.85
N SER A 201 -0.19 -5.02 -12.48
CA SER A 201 0.52 -5.57 -11.32
C SER A 201 -0.16 -5.18 -10.01
N ASP A 202 -0.62 -3.92 -9.90
CA ASP A 202 -1.37 -3.46 -8.73
C ASP A 202 -2.70 -4.20 -8.59
N ILE A 203 -3.37 -4.52 -9.71
CA ILE A 203 -4.60 -5.30 -9.72
C ILE A 203 -4.37 -6.72 -9.22
N TYR A 204 -3.29 -7.37 -9.65
CA TYR A 204 -2.92 -8.68 -9.15
C TYR A 204 -2.68 -8.68 -7.65
N SER A 205 -1.87 -7.74 -7.18
CA SER A 205 -1.56 -7.58 -5.76
C SER A 205 -2.82 -7.29 -4.92
N LEU A 206 -3.72 -6.42 -5.41
CA LEU A 206 -5.02 -6.19 -4.77
C LEU A 206 -5.86 -7.47 -4.73
N GLY A 207 -5.85 -8.28 -5.80
CA GLY A 207 -6.52 -9.59 -5.83
C GLY A 207 -6.04 -10.52 -4.71
N LEU A 208 -4.71 -10.58 -4.47
CA LEU A 208 -4.14 -11.36 -3.38
C LEU A 208 -4.50 -10.81 -2.00
N VAL A 209 -4.54 -9.48 -1.83
CA VAL A 209 -4.99 -8.84 -0.59
C VAL A 209 -6.44 -9.19 -0.28
N LEU A 210 -7.33 -9.09 -1.27
CA LEU A 210 -8.75 -9.43 -1.09
C LEU A 210 -8.95 -10.92 -0.83
N LEU A 211 -8.17 -11.77 -1.49
CA LEU A 211 -8.19 -13.22 -1.21
C LEU A 211 -7.80 -13.51 0.25
N GLU A 212 -6.76 -12.84 0.78
CA GLU A 212 -6.39 -12.96 2.17
C GLU A 212 -7.48 -12.43 3.12
N CYS A 213 -8.19 -11.36 2.76
CA CYS A 213 -9.33 -10.88 3.54
C CYS A 213 -10.42 -11.96 3.70
N PHE A 214 -10.67 -12.78 2.67
CA PHE A 214 -11.62 -13.89 2.72
C PHE A 214 -11.09 -15.12 3.43
N THR A 215 -9.84 -15.49 3.18
CA THR A 215 -9.27 -16.77 3.62
C THR A 215 -8.46 -16.67 4.91
N ARG A 216 -8.07 -15.47 5.31
CA ARG A 216 -7.13 -15.16 6.40
C ARG A 216 -5.77 -15.83 6.24
N SER A 217 -5.45 -16.19 5.05
CA SER A 217 -4.20 -16.88 4.71
C SER A 217 -3.54 -16.25 3.50
N VAL A 218 -2.24 -16.04 3.59
CA VAL A 218 -1.43 -15.58 2.47
C VAL A 218 -1.49 -16.63 1.35
N ALA A 219 -1.77 -16.21 0.12
CA ALA A 219 -1.95 -17.12 -1.02
C ALA A 219 -0.67 -17.91 -1.35
N TYR A 220 0.48 -17.27 -1.17
CA TYR A 220 1.81 -17.88 -1.42
C TYR A 220 2.68 -17.75 -0.17
N PRO A 221 2.50 -18.67 0.80
CA PRO A 221 3.30 -18.67 2.03
C PRO A 221 4.75 -19.11 1.75
N GLY A 222 5.64 -18.86 2.71
CA GLY A 222 7.04 -19.24 2.63
C GLY A 222 7.99 -18.05 2.69
N ASP A 223 9.25 -18.26 2.40
CA ASP A 223 10.23 -17.18 2.31
C ASP A 223 10.04 -16.35 1.02
N ALA A 224 10.84 -15.29 0.85
CA ALA A 224 10.69 -14.39 -0.28
C ALA A 224 10.91 -15.06 -1.64
N VAL A 225 11.79 -16.07 -1.71
CA VAL A 225 12.09 -16.80 -2.94
C VAL A 225 11.00 -17.83 -3.22
N GLU A 226 10.63 -18.62 -2.21
CA GLU A 226 9.56 -19.62 -2.31
C GLU A 226 8.26 -18.97 -2.75
N SER A 227 7.86 -17.89 -2.09
CA SER A 227 6.66 -17.15 -2.42
C SER A 227 6.71 -16.53 -3.83
N ALA A 228 7.86 -15.99 -4.25
CA ALA A 228 8.01 -15.46 -5.60
C ALA A 228 7.95 -16.55 -6.68
N MET A 229 8.49 -17.72 -6.43
CA MET A 229 8.50 -18.84 -7.38
C MET A 229 7.13 -19.52 -7.48
N ALA A 230 6.43 -19.70 -6.35
CA ALA A 230 5.13 -20.38 -6.32
C ALA A 230 4.09 -19.75 -7.28
N ARG A 231 4.05 -18.42 -7.39
CA ARG A 231 3.13 -17.70 -8.29
C ARG A 231 3.48 -17.84 -9.78
N LEU A 232 4.68 -18.31 -10.10
CA LEU A 232 5.08 -18.63 -11.47
C LEU A 232 4.70 -20.06 -11.85
N ASP A 233 4.51 -20.93 -10.85
CA ASP A 233 4.20 -22.34 -11.00
C ASP A 233 2.68 -22.60 -11.02
N HIS A 234 1.91 -21.90 -10.18
CA HIS A 234 0.46 -22.11 -10.07
C HIS A 234 -0.30 -20.84 -9.72
N GLU A 235 -1.60 -20.81 -10.07
CA GLU A 235 -2.53 -19.74 -9.68
C GLU A 235 -2.82 -19.79 -8.17
N PRO A 236 -3.22 -18.65 -7.55
CA PRO A 236 -3.57 -18.62 -6.13
C PRO A 236 -4.83 -19.47 -5.87
N PRO A 237 -4.93 -20.09 -4.68
CA PRO A 237 -6.03 -20.99 -4.34
C PRO A 237 -7.31 -20.21 -4.01
N VAL A 238 -8.03 -19.73 -5.02
CA VAL A 238 -9.30 -19.00 -4.84
C VAL A 238 -10.40 -20.00 -4.50
N PRO A 239 -11.11 -19.87 -3.33
CA PRO A 239 -12.23 -20.73 -2.99
C PRO A 239 -13.39 -20.59 -3.99
N GLY A 240 -14.01 -21.73 -4.33
CA GLY A 240 -15.11 -21.78 -5.30
C GLY A 240 -16.47 -21.37 -4.73
N ASP A 241 -16.58 -21.23 -3.42
CA ASP A 241 -17.82 -20.97 -2.67
C ASP A 241 -17.88 -19.57 -2.06
N LEU A 242 -17.06 -18.63 -2.53
CA LEU A 242 -17.14 -17.24 -2.10
C LEU A 242 -18.49 -16.62 -2.50
N PRO A 243 -19.03 -15.69 -1.68
CA PRO A 243 -20.35 -15.12 -1.93
C PRO A 243 -20.41 -14.30 -3.23
N GLY A 244 -21.53 -14.36 -3.94
CA GLY A 244 -21.77 -13.57 -5.15
C GLY A 244 -20.74 -13.83 -6.26
N GLU A 245 -20.16 -12.78 -6.82
CA GLU A 245 -19.24 -12.83 -7.95
C GLU A 245 -17.74 -12.88 -7.52
N TRP A 246 -17.45 -12.98 -6.23
CA TRP A 246 -16.08 -12.84 -5.72
C TRP A 246 -15.10 -13.87 -6.29
N THR A 247 -15.51 -15.14 -6.38
CA THR A 247 -14.66 -16.18 -6.98
C THR A 247 -14.23 -15.80 -8.40
N ARG A 248 -15.17 -15.37 -9.24
CA ARG A 248 -14.91 -14.96 -10.63
C ARG A 248 -14.03 -13.72 -10.71
N ILE A 249 -14.30 -12.72 -9.86
CA ILE A 249 -13.53 -11.46 -9.82
C ILE A 249 -12.10 -11.74 -9.39
N LEU A 250 -11.87 -12.51 -8.33
CA LEU A 250 -10.54 -12.82 -7.83
C LEU A 250 -9.72 -13.61 -8.84
N HIS A 251 -10.30 -14.62 -9.51
CA HIS A 251 -9.62 -15.31 -10.61
C HIS A 251 -9.21 -14.34 -11.74
N ALA A 252 -10.10 -13.43 -12.13
CA ALA A 252 -9.77 -12.46 -13.17
C ALA A 252 -8.64 -11.50 -12.74
N MET A 253 -8.67 -11.02 -11.49
CA MET A 253 -7.63 -10.12 -10.96
C MET A 253 -6.28 -10.81 -10.85
N THR A 254 -6.25 -12.09 -10.52
CA THR A 254 -5.04 -12.86 -10.28
C THR A 254 -4.59 -13.72 -11.50
N ALA A 255 -5.14 -13.44 -12.67
CA ALA A 255 -4.72 -14.11 -13.91
C ALA A 255 -3.19 -13.95 -14.13
N SER A 256 -2.52 -15.01 -14.56
CA SER A 256 -1.07 -15.00 -14.80
C SER A 256 -0.67 -14.02 -15.90
N ASP A 257 -1.48 -13.92 -16.98
CA ASP A 257 -1.28 -12.94 -18.04
C ASP A 257 -1.79 -11.55 -17.58
N PRO A 258 -0.93 -10.52 -17.46
CA PRO A 258 -1.34 -9.18 -17.12
C PRO A 258 -2.43 -8.58 -18.05
N ALA A 259 -2.43 -8.98 -19.33
CA ALA A 259 -3.41 -8.48 -20.31
C ALA A 259 -4.82 -9.05 -20.11
N ALA A 260 -4.94 -10.19 -19.43
CA ALA A 260 -6.22 -10.80 -19.09
C ALA A 260 -6.87 -10.19 -17.84
N ARG A 261 -6.12 -9.41 -17.04
CA ARG A 261 -6.62 -8.79 -15.81
C ARG A 261 -7.50 -7.59 -16.13
N PRO A 262 -8.60 -7.40 -15.37
CA PRO A 262 -9.41 -6.19 -15.49
C PRO A 262 -8.61 -4.95 -15.02
N THR A 263 -8.96 -3.79 -15.55
CA THR A 263 -8.44 -2.50 -15.06
C THR A 263 -9.15 -2.08 -13.77
N ALA A 264 -8.56 -1.19 -12.98
CA ALA A 264 -9.24 -0.60 -11.82
C ALA A 264 -10.57 0.04 -12.20
N LYS A 265 -10.63 0.75 -13.32
CA LYS A 265 -11.85 1.35 -13.88
C LYS A 265 -12.98 0.33 -14.15
N GLN A 266 -12.63 -0.89 -14.54
CA GLN A 266 -13.61 -1.96 -14.75
C GLN A 266 -14.05 -2.61 -13.43
N LEU A 267 -13.18 -2.64 -12.42
CA LEU A 267 -13.46 -3.23 -11.10
C LEU A 267 -14.29 -2.31 -10.20
N THR A 268 -14.06 -1.00 -10.24
CA THR A 268 -14.73 -0.03 -9.35
C THR A 268 -16.26 -0.16 -9.38
N PRO A 269 -16.94 -0.25 -10.54
CA PRO A 269 -18.39 -0.47 -10.57
C PRO A 269 -18.82 -1.81 -9.97
N ALA A 270 -18.06 -2.90 -10.24
CA ALA A 270 -18.39 -4.23 -9.72
C ALA A 270 -18.29 -4.28 -8.18
N PHE A 271 -17.26 -3.65 -7.61
CA PHE A 271 -17.12 -3.55 -6.15
C PHE A 271 -18.15 -2.63 -5.51
N ARG A 272 -18.58 -1.58 -6.20
CA ARG A 272 -19.72 -0.76 -5.75
C ARG A 272 -21.00 -1.59 -5.65
N GLU A 273 -21.27 -2.43 -6.65
CA GLU A 273 -22.42 -3.35 -6.61
C GLU A 273 -22.29 -4.36 -5.48
N ALA A 274 -21.09 -4.88 -5.22
CA ALA A 274 -20.83 -5.77 -4.09
C ALA A 274 -21.12 -5.10 -2.74
N VAL A 275 -20.74 -3.83 -2.56
CA VAL A 275 -21.07 -3.05 -1.35
C VAL A 275 -22.60 -2.92 -1.19
N ILE A 276 -23.31 -2.57 -2.27
CA ILE A 276 -24.77 -2.43 -2.25
C ILE A 276 -25.46 -3.76 -1.91
N ALA A 277 -24.98 -4.86 -2.50
CA ALA A 277 -25.51 -6.19 -2.27
C ALA A 277 -25.28 -6.67 -0.82
N ALA A 278 -24.06 -6.45 -0.30
CA ALA A 278 -23.69 -6.83 1.06
C ALA A 278 -24.47 -6.05 2.13
N ALA A 279 -24.76 -4.77 1.88
CA ALA A 279 -25.58 -3.94 2.75
C ALA A 279 -27.10 -4.29 2.70
N GLY A 280 -27.52 -5.29 1.91
CA GLY A 280 -28.93 -5.67 1.73
C GLY A 280 -29.76 -4.60 1.00
N LEU A 281 -29.12 -3.64 0.36
CA LEU A 281 -29.75 -2.59 -0.44
C LEU A 281 -29.88 -3.11 -1.87
N GLN A 282 -31.12 -3.35 -2.32
CA GLN A 282 -31.32 -3.68 -3.74
C GLN A 282 -30.92 -2.48 -4.62
N PRO A 283 -30.16 -2.70 -5.72
CA PRO A 283 -29.89 -1.64 -6.66
C PRO A 283 -31.24 -1.10 -7.19
N LYS A 284 -31.43 0.21 -7.16
CA LYS A 284 -32.58 0.83 -7.81
C LYS A 284 -32.49 0.55 -9.31
N ALA A 285 -33.49 -0.15 -9.86
CA ALA A 285 -33.64 -0.42 -11.27
C ALA A 285 -33.78 0.87 -12.10
#